data_e2244c6d2cf07822cfb92da82fdc0d2b
#
_entry.id   e2244c6d2cf07822cfb92da82fdc0d2b
#
_cell.length_a   1.000
_cell.length_b   1.000
_cell.length_c   1.000
_cell.angle_alpha   90.00
_cell.angle_beta   90.00
_cell.angle_gamma   90.00
#
_symmetry.space_group_name_H-M   'P 1'
#
loop_
_entity.id
_entity.type
_entity.pdbx_description
1 polymer ?
#
loop_
_entity_poly.entity_id
_entity_poly.type
_entity_poly.pdbx_seq_one_letter_code
_entity_poly.pdbx_strand_id
1 'polypeptide(L)'
;MKIPKLTGVVLLTFLTVTFFTSCNSDGQSKTGSKTLKDSTKKDSVSSVSTMNPVDHKVYDSMMLKLANGDTTGKWPVKNTPYPLAGAILPFKRVIAYYGNLHSKKMGALGEYAPKEMWRRLHIETKHWEKADPSTPVQPALHYIAAVASGTPGRDGKYINRMANKQIDSVITISKMYPGTIVFLDLQVSLSTLKNELPHIEKYLEMPFVHLGIDPEFSMKDGSLPGKKIGTYDAADINYVTQYLANIVKKYNLPPKILTMHRFTKKMVTNYKNIKLHPEVQVVMHMDGWGEPDLKFGTYRYFIQNEPVQFTGFKLFYKNDIKKAPHRMLTPEELLKLTPKPIYIQYQ
;
A
#
# COMPACT_ATOMS: atom_id res chain seq x y z
N MET A 1 -9.83 -19.00 -29.51
CA MET A 1 -8.65 -19.24 -28.66
C MET A 1 -9.16 -19.51 -27.26
N LYS A 2 -9.12 -20.78 -26.80
CA LYS A 2 -9.70 -21.19 -25.51
C LYS A 2 -8.81 -20.69 -24.38
N ILE A 3 -9.40 -19.92 -23.46
CA ILE A 3 -8.76 -19.46 -22.23
C ILE A 3 -8.56 -20.69 -21.34
N PRO A 4 -7.35 -21.00 -20.84
CA PRO A 4 -7.19 -22.08 -19.89
C PRO A 4 -7.94 -21.74 -18.60
N LYS A 5 -8.76 -22.67 -18.12
CA LYS A 5 -9.40 -22.58 -16.80
C LYS A 5 -8.30 -22.66 -15.74
N LEU A 6 -8.05 -21.55 -15.07
CA LEU A 6 -7.15 -21.48 -13.91
C LEU A 6 -7.87 -22.10 -12.70
N THR A 7 -7.75 -23.39 -12.53
CA THR A 7 -8.11 -24.09 -11.27
C THR A 7 -6.89 -24.08 -10.36
N GLY A 8 -6.59 -22.93 -9.79
CA GLY A 8 -5.64 -22.81 -8.69
C GLY A 8 -6.41 -22.84 -7.38
N VAL A 9 -6.44 -23.97 -6.71
CA VAL A 9 -6.93 -24.10 -5.34
C VAL A 9 -5.99 -23.32 -4.42
N VAL A 10 -6.41 -22.13 -3.99
CA VAL A 10 -5.73 -21.38 -2.93
C VAL A 10 -6.04 -22.07 -1.61
N LEU A 11 -5.14 -22.93 -1.16
CA LEU A 11 -5.21 -23.50 0.19
C LEU A 11 -4.65 -22.46 1.17
N LEU A 12 -5.54 -21.63 1.70
CA LEU A 12 -5.21 -20.69 2.77
C LEU A 12 -5.15 -21.49 4.07
N THR A 13 -3.95 -21.75 4.58
CA THR A 13 -3.78 -22.31 5.92
C THR A 13 -4.09 -21.24 6.96
N PHE A 14 -5.29 -21.32 7.54
CA PHE A 14 -5.66 -20.55 8.73
C PHE A 14 -4.89 -21.06 9.94
N LEU A 15 -4.15 -20.18 10.57
CA LEU A 15 -3.52 -20.46 11.86
C LEU A 15 -4.43 -19.90 12.96
N THR A 16 -5.02 -20.78 13.75
CA THR A 16 -5.72 -20.42 14.99
C THR A 16 -4.71 -19.90 16.02
N VAL A 17 -4.85 -18.64 16.40
CA VAL A 17 -4.08 -18.04 17.51
C VAL A 17 -4.89 -18.28 18.79
N THR A 18 -4.39 -19.17 19.64
CA THR A 18 -4.86 -19.34 21.01
C THR A 18 -4.26 -18.24 21.89
N PHE A 19 -5.12 -17.46 22.52
CA PHE A 19 -4.74 -16.47 23.53
C PHE A 19 -4.57 -17.17 24.89
N PHE A 20 -3.39 -17.00 25.50
CA PHE A 20 -3.20 -17.23 26.91
C PHE A 20 -3.47 -15.91 27.67
N THR A 21 -4.47 -15.95 28.54
CA THR A 21 -4.70 -14.92 29.57
C THR A 21 -3.76 -15.18 30.73
N SER A 22 -2.98 -14.18 31.12
CA SER A 22 -2.24 -14.18 32.39
C SER A 22 -2.77 -13.06 33.26
N CYS A 23 -3.14 -13.43 34.48
CA CYS A 23 -3.73 -12.57 35.51
C CYS A 23 -2.67 -11.73 36.26
N ASN A 24 -3.18 -10.64 36.80
CA ASN A 24 -2.68 -9.62 37.70
C ASN A 24 -1.77 -10.04 38.85
N SER A 25 -0.94 -9.08 39.27
CA SER A 25 -0.76 -8.78 40.70
C SER A 25 -0.43 -7.29 40.89
N ASP A 26 -1.17 -6.69 41.83
CA ASP A 26 -1.08 -5.30 42.29
C ASP A 26 0.19 -5.01 43.07
N GLY A 27 0.72 -3.80 42.89
CA GLY A 27 1.76 -3.22 43.73
C GLY A 27 1.67 -1.72 43.74
N GLN A 28 1.02 -1.15 44.78
CA GLN A 28 1.02 0.31 45.06
C GLN A 28 2.39 0.77 45.55
N SER A 29 2.87 1.90 45.02
CA SER A 29 3.78 2.79 45.74
C SER A 29 3.56 4.24 45.31
N LYS A 30 3.37 5.10 46.33
CA LYS A 30 3.15 6.55 46.25
C LYS A 30 4.47 7.30 46.10
N THR A 31 4.37 8.48 45.55
CA THR A 31 5.01 9.78 45.80
C THR A 31 5.87 10.38 44.71
N GLY A 32 5.61 11.67 44.40
CA GLY A 32 6.56 12.60 43.84
C GLY A 32 6.07 13.40 42.62
N SER A 33 5.18 14.37 42.83
CA SER A 33 4.86 15.41 41.84
C SER A 33 6.09 16.27 41.54
N LYS A 34 6.56 16.26 40.30
CA LYS A 34 7.36 17.34 39.70
C LYS A 34 6.75 17.70 38.35
N THR A 35 6.18 18.89 38.32
CA THR A 35 5.64 19.56 37.14
C THR A 35 6.79 19.79 36.14
N LEU A 36 6.84 19.00 35.07
CA LEU A 36 7.68 19.28 33.91
C LEU A 36 6.85 20.13 32.94
N LYS A 37 7.32 21.35 32.69
CA LYS A 37 6.80 22.22 31.64
C LYS A 37 6.94 21.52 30.29
N ASP A 38 5.79 21.26 29.67
CA ASP A 38 5.66 20.71 28.34
C ASP A 38 6.08 21.77 27.31
N SER A 39 7.29 21.65 26.78
CA SER A 39 7.73 22.39 25.61
C SER A 39 7.47 21.52 24.38
N THR A 40 6.25 21.51 23.90
CA THR A 40 5.91 20.96 22.59
C THR A 40 6.57 21.82 21.52
N LYS A 41 7.80 21.45 21.10
CA LYS A 41 8.32 21.85 19.79
C LYS A 41 7.36 21.26 18.74
N LYS A 42 6.52 22.11 18.14
CA LYS A 42 5.88 21.83 16.87
C LYS A 42 6.98 21.60 15.85
N ASP A 43 7.23 20.34 15.47
CA ASP A 43 8.00 20.03 14.28
C ASP A 43 7.31 20.75 13.12
N SER A 44 7.99 21.71 12.52
CA SER A 44 7.48 22.52 11.42
C SER A 44 7.28 21.61 10.20
N VAL A 45 6.05 21.14 10.02
CA VAL A 45 5.61 20.51 8.79
C VAL A 45 5.66 21.59 7.71
N SER A 46 6.56 21.45 6.74
CA SER A 46 6.61 22.32 5.57
C SER A 46 5.25 22.28 4.89
N SER A 47 4.51 23.40 4.90
CA SER A 47 3.21 23.50 4.22
C SER A 47 3.42 23.43 2.70
N VAL A 48 2.43 22.91 1.96
CA VAL A 48 2.46 22.84 0.49
C VAL A 48 2.70 24.22 -0.14
N SER A 49 2.33 25.31 0.54
CA SER A 49 2.56 26.69 0.09
C SER A 49 4.05 27.03 -0.11
N THR A 50 4.98 26.24 0.45
CA THR A 50 6.43 26.42 0.26
C THR A 50 7.02 25.50 -0.82
N MET A 51 6.22 24.63 -1.42
CA MET A 51 6.67 23.70 -2.46
C MET A 51 6.45 24.30 -3.85
N ASN A 52 7.43 24.14 -4.74
CA ASN A 52 7.28 24.56 -6.13
C ASN A 52 6.18 23.74 -6.83
N PRO A 53 5.39 24.39 -7.71
CA PRO A 53 4.46 23.67 -8.58
C PRO A 53 5.17 22.58 -9.39
N VAL A 54 4.42 21.54 -9.77
CA VAL A 54 4.95 20.49 -10.63
C VAL A 54 5.26 21.05 -12.01
N ASP A 55 6.49 20.84 -12.50
CA ASP A 55 6.85 21.11 -13.88
C ASP A 55 6.17 20.08 -14.79
N HIS A 56 5.20 20.53 -15.60
CA HIS A 56 4.41 19.66 -16.46
C HIS A 56 5.27 18.97 -17.53
N LYS A 57 6.29 19.64 -18.08
CA LYS A 57 7.18 19.02 -19.09
C LYS A 57 8.01 17.89 -18.50
N VAL A 58 8.52 18.09 -17.28
CA VAL A 58 9.25 17.05 -16.54
C VAL A 58 8.32 15.90 -16.19
N TYR A 59 7.10 16.21 -15.69
CA TYR A 59 6.09 15.20 -15.38
C TYR A 59 5.77 14.34 -16.62
N ASP A 60 5.44 14.96 -17.75
CA ASP A 60 5.10 14.26 -18.99
C ASP A 60 6.25 13.39 -19.50
N SER A 61 7.48 13.91 -19.45
CA SER A 61 8.69 13.14 -19.81
C SER A 61 8.83 11.89 -18.93
N MET A 62 8.60 12.00 -17.62
CA MET A 62 8.68 10.86 -16.72
C MET A 62 7.52 9.87 -16.93
N MET A 63 6.32 10.34 -17.23
CA MET A 63 5.19 9.49 -17.59
C MET A 63 5.46 8.70 -18.88
N LEU A 64 6.07 9.32 -19.89
CA LEU A 64 6.52 8.64 -21.11
C LEU A 64 7.60 7.58 -20.81
N LYS A 65 8.54 7.90 -19.92
CA LYS A 65 9.57 6.95 -19.47
C LYS A 65 8.94 5.74 -18.76
N LEU A 66 7.90 5.95 -17.93
CA LEU A 66 7.16 4.87 -17.29
C LEU A 66 6.34 4.04 -18.30
N ALA A 67 5.79 4.66 -19.33
CA ALA A 67 5.07 3.95 -20.40
C ALA A 67 5.95 2.93 -21.14
N ASN A 68 7.29 3.06 -21.05
CA ASN A 68 8.28 2.10 -21.53
C ASN A 68 8.04 1.64 -22.98
N GLY A 69 7.79 2.57 -23.89
CA GLY A 69 7.58 2.27 -25.31
C GLY A 69 6.25 1.58 -25.60
N ASP A 70 5.20 1.83 -24.81
CA ASP A 70 3.86 1.29 -25.08
C ASP A 70 3.39 1.64 -26.49
N THR A 71 3.11 0.62 -27.30
CA THR A 71 2.58 0.78 -28.67
C THR A 71 1.06 0.67 -28.74
N THR A 72 0.40 0.35 -27.61
CA THR A 72 -1.06 0.16 -27.58
C THR A 72 -1.81 1.49 -27.43
N GLY A 73 -1.13 2.58 -27.12
CA GLY A 73 -1.71 3.89 -26.84
C GLY A 73 -2.45 3.97 -25.50
N LYS A 74 -2.32 2.95 -24.64
CA LYS A 74 -2.93 2.92 -23.30
C LYS A 74 -2.08 3.66 -22.28
N TRP A 75 -0.76 3.72 -22.47
CA TRP A 75 0.19 4.30 -21.55
C TRP A 75 1.07 5.35 -22.24
N PRO A 76 1.34 6.52 -21.60
CA PRO A 76 0.70 6.92 -20.36
C PRO A 76 -0.80 7.18 -20.52
N VAL A 77 -1.54 7.07 -19.42
CA VAL A 77 -2.99 7.29 -19.41
C VAL A 77 -3.28 8.75 -19.78
N LYS A 78 -4.12 8.95 -20.81
CA LYS A 78 -4.48 10.27 -21.30
C LYS A 78 -5.45 11.00 -20.35
N ASN A 79 -5.44 12.33 -20.40
CA ASN A 79 -6.34 13.17 -19.60
C ASN A 79 -6.19 12.97 -18.07
N THR A 80 -5.03 12.50 -17.63
CA THR A 80 -4.69 12.43 -16.21
C THR A 80 -4.41 13.85 -15.69
N PRO A 81 -5.04 14.27 -14.57
CA PRO A 81 -4.73 15.57 -13.99
C PRO A 81 -3.29 15.62 -13.50
N TYR A 82 -2.62 16.76 -13.68
CA TYR A 82 -1.32 16.97 -13.04
C TYR A 82 -1.49 17.01 -11.52
N PRO A 83 -0.58 16.39 -10.77
CA PRO A 83 -0.67 16.37 -9.32
C PRO A 83 -0.31 17.73 -8.72
N LEU A 84 -0.75 18.01 -7.50
CA LEU A 84 -0.34 19.16 -6.74
C LEU A 84 1.16 19.11 -6.40
N ALA A 85 1.71 20.23 -5.96
CA ALA A 85 3.07 20.36 -5.46
C ALA A 85 3.37 19.30 -4.36
N GLY A 86 4.60 18.78 -4.32
CA GLY A 86 5.00 17.74 -3.37
C GLY A 86 4.61 16.32 -3.77
N ALA A 87 4.08 16.10 -4.97
CA ALA A 87 3.81 14.76 -5.50
C ALA A 87 5.07 13.87 -5.50
N ILE A 88 4.91 12.63 -5.09
CA ILE A 88 5.99 11.63 -5.07
C ILE A 88 6.11 10.96 -6.43
N LEU A 89 4.99 10.54 -7.02
CA LEU A 89 4.96 9.88 -8.33
C LEU A 89 4.77 10.91 -9.46
N PRO A 90 5.43 10.73 -10.59
CA PRO A 90 6.38 9.70 -10.99
C PRO A 90 7.83 9.98 -10.61
N PHE A 91 8.12 11.02 -9.82
CA PHE A 91 9.46 11.55 -9.56
C PHE A 91 10.36 10.63 -8.72
N LYS A 92 9.75 9.72 -7.94
CA LYS A 92 10.44 8.73 -7.13
C LYS A 92 9.76 7.37 -7.23
N ARG A 93 10.55 6.29 -7.19
CA ARG A 93 10.04 4.93 -7.08
C ARG A 93 9.88 4.55 -5.62
N VAL A 94 8.66 4.19 -5.23
CA VAL A 94 8.39 3.74 -3.87
C VAL A 94 8.84 2.27 -3.71
N ILE A 95 9.66 2.00 -2.68
CA ILE A 95 10.06 0.66 -2.27
C ILE A 95 9.54 0.43 -0.87
N ALA A 96 8.57 -0.46 -0.73
CA ALA A 96 7.80 -0.66 0.50
C ALA A 96 8.02 -2.05 1.10
N TYR A 97 8.12 -2.12 2.43
CA TYR A 97 7.93 -3.36 3.19
C TYR A 97 6.50 -3.42 3.71
N TYR A 98 5.84 -4.54 3.39
CA TYR A 98 4.45 -4.82 3.76
C TYR A 98 4.36 -5.77 4.94
N GLY A 99 3.36 -5.58 5.80
CA GLY A 99 3.09 -6.50 6.89
C GLY A 99 2.35 -5.88 8.07
N ASN A 100 2.46 -6.56 9.22
CA ASN A 100 1.83 -6.15 10.46
C ASN A 100 2.74 -6.47 11.65
N LEU A 101 2.95 -5.52 12.56
CA LEU A 101 3.89 -5.66 13.70
C LEU A 101 3.50 -6.75 14.71
N HIS A 102 2.26 -7.22 14.69
CA HIS A 102 1.76 -8.28 15.59
C HIS A 102 1.85 -9.68 15.00
N SER A 103 2.29 -9.81 13.75
CA SER A 103 2.40 -11.11 13.09
C SER A 103 3.64 -11.20 12.22
N LYS A 104 4.60 -12.02 12.64
CA LYS A 104 5.80 -12.34 11.86
C LYS A 104 5.51 -13.09 10.55
N LYS A 105 4.26 -13.51 10.33
CA LYS A 105 3.85 -14.29 9.16
C LYS A 105 3.14 -13.45 8.10
N MET A 106 2.86 -12.18 8.40
CA MET A 106 2.10 -11.30 7.50
C MET A 106 2.99 -10.49 6.55
N GLY A 107 4.30 -10.56 6.69
CA GLY A 107 5.22 -9.91 5.76
C GLY A 107 6.48 -9.37 6.42
N ALA A 108 7.37 -8.82 5.60
CA ALA A 108 8.68 -8.30 5.98
C ALA A 108 8.59 -7.20 7.07
N LEU A 109 7.55 -6.37 7.02
CA LEU A 109 7.22 -5.44 8.10
C LEU A 109 6.57 -6.22 9.26
N GLY A 110 7.32 -6.41 10.34
CA GLY A 110 6.93 -7.17 11.53
C GLY A 110 7.57 -8.56 11.64
N GLU A 111 8.13 -9.11 10.56
CA GLU A 111 8.90 -10.36 10.63
C GLU A 111 10.21 -10.16 11.42
N TYR A 112 10.85 -9.01 11.22
CA TYR A 112 12.13 -8.65 11.83
C TYR A 112 11.98 -7.51 12.84
N ALA A 113 12.88 -7.46 13.82
CA ALA A 113 13.02 -6.28 14.68
C ALA A 113 13.31 -5.02 13.83
N PRO A 114 12.90 -3.80 14.26
CA PRO A 114 12.97 -2.60 13.44
C PRO A 114 14.35 -2.33 12.82
N LYS A 115 15.42 -2.50 13.57
CA LYS A 115 16.80 -2.29 13.06
C LYS A 115 17.15 -3.23 11.90
N GLU A 116 16.80 -4.52 12.03
CA GLU A 116 17.06 -5.52 10.98
C GLU A 116 16.11 -5.33 9.79
N MET A 117 14.84 -5.02 10.04
CA MET A 117 13.89 -4.67 8.99
C MET A 117 14.42 -3.50 8.14
N TRP A 118 14.92 -2.43 8.77
CA TRP A 118 15.52 -1.29 8.08
C TRP A 118 16.75 -1.66 7.26
N ARG A 119 17.65 -2.46 7.84
CA ARG A 119 18.85 -2.94 7.13
C ARG A 119 18.47 -3.68 5.84
N ARG A 120 17.45 -4.53 5.91
CA ARG A 120 16.95 -5.31 4.75
C ARG A 120 16.26 -4.41 3.73
N LEU A 121 15.37 -3.52 4.14
CA LEU A 121 14.73 -2.57 3.23
C LEU A 121 15.77 -1.69 2.53
N HIS A 122 16.82 -1.28 3.23
CA HIS A 122 17.90 -0.49 2.65
C HIS A 122 18.67 -1.27 1.56
N ILE A 123 18.85 -2.58 1.71
CA ILE A 123 19.44 -3.41 0.66
C ILE A 123 18.56 -3.37 -0.59
N GLU A 124 17.24 -3.52 -0.44
CA GLU A 124 16.33 -3.46 -1.58
C GLU A 124 16.34 -2.07 -2.24
N THR A 125 16.34 -0.98 -1.45
CA THR A 125 16.43 0.38 -2.04
C THR A 125 17.71 0.53 -2.86
N LYS A 126 18.84 0.00 -2.39
CA LYS A 126 20.12 0.04 -3.12
C LYS A 126 20.09 -0.79 -4.40
N HIS A 127 19.44 -1.94 -4.41
CA HIS A 127 19.25 -2.73 -5.63
C HIS A 127 18.48 -1.93 -6.68
N TRP A 128 17.41 -1.23 -6.29
CA TRP A 128 16.62 -0.39 -7.19
C TRP A 128 17.36 0.85 -7.66
N GLU A 129 18.11 1.52 -6.80
CA GLU A 129 18.98 2.66 -7.18
C GLU A 129 20.05 2.23 -8.20
N LYS A 130 20.61 1.02 -8.04
CA LYS A 130 21.57 0.47 -8.99
C LYS A 130 20.92 0.12 -10.33
N ALA A 131 19.73 -0.47 -10.32
CA ALA A 131 19.02 -0.91 -11.53
C ALA A 131 18.47 0.25 -12.36
N ASP A 132 18.01 1.34 -11.70
CA ASP A 132 17.52 2.56 -12.35
C ASP A 132 18.02 3.80 -11.62
N PRO A 133 19.28 4.23 -11.86
CA PRO A 133 19.86 5.41 -11.19
C PRO A 133 19.13 6.73 -11.52
N SER A 134 18.34 6.74 -12.58
CA SER A 134 17.61 7.94 -13.05
C SER A 134 16.28 8.17 -12.33
N THR A 135 15.84 7.24 -11.48
CA THR A 135 14.61 7.36 -10.70
C THR A 135 14.95 7.20 -9.21
N PRO A 136 15.01 8.30 -8.45
CA PRO A 136 15.30 8.24 -7.02
C PRO A 136 14.33 7.30 -6.29
N VAL A 137 14.82 6.64 -5.23
CA VAL A 137 14.01 5.71 -4.43
C VAL A 137 13.38 6.43 -3.24
N GLN A 138 12.12 6.09 -2.96
CA GLN A 138 11.38 6.53 -1.79
C GLN A 138 11.10 5.31 -0.90
N PRO A 139 11.78 5.14 0.25
CA PRO A 139 11.49 4.04 1.17
C PRO A 139 10.12 4.21 1.81
N ALA A 140 9.43 3.09 2.04
CA ALA A 140 8.10 3.08 2.62
C ALA A 140 7.86 1.90 3.58
N LEU A 141 7.01 2.12 4.58
CA LEU A 141 6.42 1.07 5.39
C LEU A 141 4.95 0.96 5.05
N HIS A 142 4.48 -0.21 4.62
CA HIS A 142 3.08 -0.44 4.27
C HIS A 142 2.45 -1.36 5.32
N TYR A 143 1.76 -0.76 6.27
CA TYR A 143 1.24 -1.41 7.47
C TYR A 143 -0.24 -1.75 7.34
N ILE A 144 -0.60 -3.00 7.62
CA ILE A 144 -1.99 -3.45 7.60
C ILE A 144 -2.67 -2.94 8.88
N ALA A 145 -3.39 -1.83 8.78
CA ALA A 145 -4.06 -1.17 9.89
C ALA A 145 -5.42 -1.79 10.24
N ALA A 146 -6.04 -2.46 9.28
CA ALA A 146 -7.24 -3.26 9.48
C ALA A 146 -7.07 -4.59 8.74
N VAL A 147 -7.12 -5.69 9.49
CA VAL A 147 -6.83 -7.06 9.01
C VAL A 147 -8.12 -7.86 8.96
N ALA A 148 -8.45 -8.45 7.81
CA ALA A 148 -9.53 -9.41 7.69
C ALA A 148 -9.27 -10.62 8.61
N SER A 149 -10.31 -11.08 9.31
CA SER A 149 -10.20 -12.11 10.36
C SER A 149 -11.10 -13.29 10.06
N GLY A 150 -10.65 -14.48 10.47
CA GLY A 150 -11.49 -15.69 10.46
C GLY A 150 -12.55 -15.73 11.57
N THR A 151 -12.50 -14.77 12.52
CA THR A 151 -13.45 -14.67 13.64
C THR A 151 -14.28 -13.39 13.52
N PRO A 152 -15.55 -13.40 14.00
CA PRO A 152 -16.48 -12.28 13.79
C PRO A 152 -16.06 -10.97 14.46
N GLY A 153 -15.22 -11.01 15.50
CA GLY A 153 -14.93 -9.85 16.32
C GLY A 153 -16.15 -9.41 17.16
N ARG A 154 -16.03 -8.25 17.82
CA ARG A 154 -17.12 -7.72 18.67
C ARG A 154 -18.33 -7.21 17.89
N ASP A 155 -18.09 -6.74 16.68
CA ASP A 155 -19.09 -6.12 15.79
C ASP A 155 -19.62 -7.07 14.70
N GLY A 156 -19.18 -8.32 14.71
CA GLY A 156 -19.55 -9.30 13.69
C GLY A 156 -18.99 -9.06 12.30
N LYS A 157 -18.02 -8.12 12.14
CA LYS A 157 -17.51 -7.69 10.83
C LYS A 157 -16.31 -8.48 10.33
N TYR A 158 -15.80 -9.45 11.09
CA TYR A 158 -14.64 -10.27 10.71
C TYR A 158 -13.42 -9.42 10.37
N ILE A 159 -13.17 -8.37 11.16
CA ILE A 159 -12.08 -7.42 11.01
C ILE A 159 -11.39 -7.14 12.33
N ASN A 160 -10.06 -7.19 12.33
CA ASN A 160 -9.21 -6.77 13.45
C ASN A 160 -8.62 -5.39 13.14
N ARG A 161 -9.15 -4.35 13.77
CA ARG A 161 -8.63 -2.99 13.66
C ARG A 161 -7.46 -2.81 14.62
N MET A 162 -6.34 -2.36 14.09
CA MET A 162 -5.17 -2.07 14.92
C MET A 162 -5.44 -0.85 15.80
N ALA A 163 -5.14 -0.99 17.10
CA ALA A 163 -5.27 0.12 18.03
C ALA A 163 -4.33 1.29 17.65
N ASN A 164 -4.70 2.51 18.02
CA ASN A 164 -3.88 3.70 17.73
C ASN A 164 -2.42 3.52 18.16
N LYS A 165 -2.16 2.97 19.36
CA LYS A 165 -0.80 2.69 19.86
C LYS A 165 0.03 1.85 18.89
N GLN A 166 -0.61 0.95 18.16
CA GLN A 166 0.08 0.07 17.19
C GLN A 166 0.43 0.83 15.91
N ILE A 167 -0.48 1.69 15.44
CA ILE A 167 -0.22 2.58 14.30
C ILE A 167 0.85 3.61 14.68
N ASP A 168 0.79 4.18 15.91
CA ASP A 168 1.80 5.11 16.44
C ASP A 168 3.19 4.45 16.47
N SER A 169 3.27 3.13 16.72
CA SER A 169 4.53 2.39 16.67
C SER A 169 5.12 2.37 15.25
N VAL A 170 4.30 2.18 14.22
CA VAL A 170 4.76 2.23 12.81
C VAL A 170 5.24 3.63 12.45
N ILE A 171 4.49 4.66 12.85
CA ILE A 171 4.90 6.08 12.67
C ILE A 171 6.24 6.34 13.37
N THR A 172 6.45 5.80 14.56
CA THR A 172 7.72 5.94 15.28
C THR A 172 8.86 5.21 14.56
N ILE A 173 8.60 3.98 14.10
CA ILE A 173 9.59 3.20 13.34
C ILE A 173 9.95 3.91 12.02
N SER A 174 8.99 4.53 11.33
CA SER A 174 9.26 5.26 10.09
C SER A 174 10.22 6.44 10.28
N LYS A 175 10.14 7.11 11.44
CA LYS A 175 11.04 8.23 11.80
C LYS A 175 12.49 7.81 12.07
N MET A 176 12.77 6.52 12.26
CA MET A 176 14.15 6.01 12.38
C MET A 176 14.94 6.22 11.07
N TYR A 177 14.25 6.40 9.95
CA TYR A 177 14.86 6.67 8.64
C TYR A 177 14.20 7.91 8.03
N PRO A 178 14.85 9.09 8.09
CA PRO A 178 14.30 10.34 7.60
C PRO A 178 13.82 10.25 6.14
N GLY A 179 12.69 10.86 5.84
CA GLY A 179 12.09 10.85 4.51
C GLY A 179 11.25 9.61 4.19
N THR A 180 11.13 8.65 5.12
CA THR A 180 10.26 7.47 4.93
C THR A 180 8.79 7.85 4.93
N ILE A 181 8.03 7.28 4.01
CA ILE A 181 6.56 7.39 3.97
C ILE A 181 5.91 6.14 4.54
N VAL A 182 4.67 6.27 4.98
CA VAL A 182 3.88 5.18 5.57
C VAL A 182 2.59 5.00 4.77
N PHE A 183 2.21 3.76 4.51
CA PHE A 183 0.88 3.40 4.03
C PHE A 183 0.14 2.69 5.15
N LEU A 184 -1.13 3.05 5.35
CA LEU A 184 -2.05 2.30 6.18
C LEU A 184 -2.99 1.53 5.26
N ASP A 185 -3.00 0.20 5.39
CA ASP A 185 -3.76 -0.69 4.52
C ASP A 185 -5.04 -1.17 5.19
N LEU A 186 -6.14 -1.22 4.43
CA LEU A 186 -7.46 -1.59 4.90
C LEU A 186 -7.99 -2.85 4.19
N GLN A 187 -8.14 -3.92 4.96
CA GLN A 187 -8.88 -5.13 4.60
C GLN A 187 -10.24 -5.08 5.32
N VAL A 188 -11.29 -4.61 4.63
CA VAL A 188 -12.54 -4.21 5.30
C VAL A 188 -13.48 -5.37 5.67
N SER A 189 -13.28 -6.56 5.13
CA SER A 189 -14.08 -7.75 5.37
C SER A 189 -15.60 -7.50 5.17
N LEU A 190 -16.46 -7.74 6.16
CA LEU A 190 -17.89 -7.45 6.15
C LEU A 190 -18.24 -6.00 6.53
N SER A 191 -17.22 -5.14 6.67
CA SER A 191 -17.39 -3.70 6.80
C SER A 191 -17.31 -3.00 5.44
N THR A 192 -17.09 -1.71 5.41
CA THR A 192 -16.95 -0.89 4.20
C THR A 192 -15.84 0.14 4.35
N LEU A 193 -15.28 0.61 3.24
CA LEU A 193 -14.31 1.72 3.25
C LEU A 193 -14.89 2.97 3.93
N LYS A 194 -16.20 3.23 3.74
CA LYS A 194 -16.90 4.37 4.38
C LYS A 194 -16.84 4.29 5.91
N ASN A 195 -16.95 3.09 6.46
CA ASN A 195 -16.93 2.89 7.91
C ASN A 195 -15.49 2.85 8.46
N GLU A 196 -14.53 2.35 7.68
CA GLU A 196 -13.17 2.12 8.19
C GLU A 196 -12.25 3.35 8.06
N LEU A 197 -12.42 4.19 7.03
CA LEU A 197 -11.58 5.38 6.82
C LEU A 197 -11.56 6.34 8.01
N PRO A 198 -12.70 6.65 8.69
CA PRO A 198 -12.69 7.56 9.84
C PRO A 198 -11.81 7.08 11.01
N HIS A 199 -11.60 5.78 11.18
CA HIS A 199 -10.74 5.22 12.23
C HIS A 199 -9.25 5.58 12.06
N ILE A 200 -8.82 5.86 10.83
CA ILE A 200 -7.43 6.20 10.52
C ILE A 200 -7.26 7.64 10.00
N GLU A 201 -8.32 8.46 9.93
CA GLU A 201 -8.29 9.81 9.35
C GLU A 201 -7.20 10.68 9.96
N LYS A 202 -7.06 10.71 11.29
CA LYS A 202 -6.03 11.49 11.98
C LYS A 202 -4.60 11.19 11.52
N TYR A 203 -4.34 9.97 11.02
CA TYR A 203 -3.04 9.61 10.47
C TYR A 203 -2.93 10.06 9.00
N LEU A 204 -4.03 10.02 8.25
CA LEU A 204 -4.06 10.53 6.88
C LEU A 204 -3.89 12.06 6.81
N GLU A 205 -4.08 12.77 7.92
CA GLU A 205 -3.75 14.19 8.05
C GLU A 205 -2.23 14.46 8.06
N MET A 206 -1.41 13.43 8.32
CA MET A 206 0.05 13.55 8.26
C MET A 206 0.53 13.52 6.80
N PRO A 207 1.38 14.46 6.34
CA PRO A 207 1.77 14.59 4.93
C PRO A 207 2.45 13.35 4.35
N PHE A 208 3.15 12.57 5.17
CA PHE A 208 3.88 11.37 4.77
C PHE A 208 3.09 10.05 4.95
N VAL A 209 1.82 10.12 5.36
CA VAL A 209 0.96 8.96 5.52
C VAL A 209 -0.01 8.85 4.33
N HIS A 210 -0.03 7.71 3.71
CA HIS A 210 -0.79 7.34 2.52
C HIS A 210 -1.72 6.17 2.81
N LEU A 211 -2.48 5.71 1.82
CA LEU A 211 -3.50 4.70 1.99
C LEU A 211 -3.29 3.50 1.05
N GLY A 212 -3.48 2.29 1.58
CA GLY A 212 -3.71 1.07 0.82
C GLY A 212 -5.14 0.56 1.01
N ILE A 213 -5.72 -0.02 -0.02
CA ILE A 213 -7.01 -0.72 0.05
C ILE A 213 -6.90 -2.07 -0.63
N ASP A 214 -7.48 -3.10 0.00
CA ASP A 214 -7.39 -4.47 -0.48
C ASP A 214 -8.77 -5.02 -0.87
N PRO A 215 -9.09 -5.04 -2.18
CA PRO A 215 -10.34 -5.60 -2.66
C PRO A 215 -10.52 -7.08 -2.36
N GLU A 216 -9.42 -7.86 -2.19
CA GLU A 216 -9.48 -9.30 -1.90
C GLU A 216 -10.42 -9.60 -0.74
N PHE A 217 -10.38 -8.74 0.28
CA PHE A 217 -11.15 -8.89 1.50
C PHE A 217 -12.39 -7.98 1.57
N SER A 218 -12.90 -7.46 0.47
CA SER A 218 -14.16 -6.70 0.44
C SER A 218 -15.34 -7.64 0.19
N MET A 219 -15.95 -8.13 1.27
CA MET A 219 -16.98 -9.19 1.24
C MET A 219 -18.39 -8.59 1.11
N LYS A 220 -18.69 -7.90 0.02
CA LYS A 220 -19.97 -7.21 -0.21
C LYS A 220 -21.18 -8.13 -0.26
N ASP A 221 -20.97 -9.40 -0.56
CA ASP A 221 -22.04 -10.40 -0.66
C ASP A 221 -22.27 -11.18 0.65
N GLY A 222 -21.63 -10.75 1.74
CA GLY A 222 -21.74 -11.40 3.05
C GLY A 222 -20.93 -12.69 3.22
N SER A 223 -20.12 -13.08 2.23
CA SER A 223 -19.20 -14.21 2.35
C SER A 223 -18.14 -13.95 3.42
N LEU A 224 -17.66 -15.01 4.08
CA LEU A 224 -16.54 -14.86 5.01
C LEU A 224 -15.23 -14.59 4.27
N PRO A 225 -14.34 -13.74 4.84
CA PRO A 225 -13.05 -13.46 4.25
C PRO A 225 -12.21 -14.74 4.08
N GLY A 226 -11.48 -14.83 2.96
CA GLY A 226 -10.68 -16.00 2.61
C GLY A 226 -11.47 -17.18 2.01
N LYS A 227 -12.80 -17.14 1.97
CA LYS A 227 -13.61 -18.15 1.28
C LYS A 227 -13.75 -17.88 -0.22
N LYS A 228 -13.66 -16.62 -0.58
CA LYS A 228 -13.57 -16.15 -1.96
C LYS A 228 -12.88 -14.81 -2.03
N ILE A 229 -12.49 -14.41 -3.23
CA ILE A 229 -11.88 -13.10 -3.51
C ILE A 229 -12.99 -12.06 -3.61
N GLY A 230 -12.84 -10.97 -2.86
CA GLY A 230 -13.75 -9.85 -2.82
C GLY A 230 -13.61 -8.89 -4.01
N THR A 231 -14.28 -7.74 -3.91
CA THR A 231 -14.33 -6.75 -5.01
C THR A 231 -14.57 -5.33 -4.51
N TYR A 232 -13.96 -4.37 -5.19
CA TYR A 232 -14.38 -2.96 -5.19
C TYR A 232 -14.86 -2.58 -6.60
N ASP A 233 -15.94 -1.81 -6.63
CA ASP A 233 -16.36 -1.12 -7.84
C ASP A 233 -15.69 0.26 -7.95
N ALA A 234 -15.66 0.84 -9.14
CA ALA A 234 -15.17 2.21 -9.30
C ALA A 234 -15.87 3.21 -8.37
N ALA A 235 -17.12 2.98 -7.99
CA ALA A 235 -17.85 3.84 -7.06
C ALA A 235 -17.22 3.81 -5.65
N ASP A 236 -16.75 2.65 -5.16
CA ASP A 236 -16.04 2.53 -3.87
C ASP A 236 -14.72 3.27 -3.92
N ILE A 237 -14.00 3.10 -5.04
CA ILE A 237 -12.68 3.72 -5.24
C ILE A 237 -12.84 5.25 -5.35
N ASN A 238 -13.87 5.73 -6.05
CA ASN A 238 -14.20 7.15 -6.16
C ASN A 238 -14.55 7.78 -4.81
N TYR A 239 -15.24 7.03 -3.94
CA TYR A 239 -15.46 7.48 -2.57
C TYR A 239 -14.13 7.72 -1.84
N VAL A 240 -13.18 6.78 -1.95
CA VAL A 240 -11.87 6.89 -1.30
C VAL A 240 -11.02 8.02 -1.88
N THR A 241 -10.96 8.14 -3.22
CA THR A 241 -10.18 9.21 -3.86
C THR A 241 -10.73 10.59 -3.48
N GLN A 242 -12.07 10.75 -3.45
CA GLN A 242 -12.70 11.98 -2.99
C GLN A 242 -12.45 12.26 -1.50
N TYR A 243 -12.50 11.22 -0.66
CA TYR A 243 -12.20 11.33 0.77
C TYR A 243 -10.78 11.85 1.01
N LEU A 244 -9.79 11.25 0.34
CA LEU A 244 -8.39 11.68 0.41
C LEU A 244 -8.18 13.09 -0.17
N ALA A 245 -8.84 13.43 -1.28
CA ALA A 245 -8.78 14.76 -1.86
C ALA A 245 -9.31 15.84 -0.90
N ASN A 246 -10.39 15.53 -0.17
CA ASN A 246 -10.94 16.43 0.85
C ASN A 246 -9.96 16.64 2.02
N ILE A 247 -9.27 15.58 2.50
CA ILE A 247 -8.23 15.68 3.52
C ILE A 247 -7.07 16.56 3.03
N VAL A 248 -6.57 16.31 1.80
CA VAL A 248 -5.49 17.11 1.20
C VAL A 248 -5.85 18.58 1.15
N LYS A 249 -7.05 18.93 0.67
CA LYS A 249 -7.54 20.32 0.61
C LYS A 249 -7.69 20.94 2.00
N LYS A 250 -8.34 20.22 2.93
CA LYS A 250 -8.63 20.71 4.28
C LYS A 250 -7.37 21.06 5.06
N TYR A 251 -6.32 20.26 4.92
CA TYR A 251 -5.09 20.40 5.69
C TYR A 251 -3.91 20.93 4.89
N ASN A 252 -4.14 21.36 3.63
CA ASN A 252 -3.12 21.87 2.72
C ASN A 252 -1.91 20.93 2.61
N LEU A 253 -2.16 19.65 2.26
CA LEU A 253 -1.16 18.59 2.21
C LEU A 253 -0.61 18.37 0.80
N PRO A 254 0.57 17.74 0.65
CA PRO A 254 0.97 17.16 -0.62
C PRO A 254 0.01 16.03 -1.02
N PRO A 255 -0.04 15.65 -2.32
CA PRO A 255 -0.90 14.57 -2.79
C PRO A 255 -0.72 13.26 -2.01
N LYS A 256 -1.82 12.59 -1.74
CA LYS A 256 -1.80 11.24 -1.18
C LYS A 256 -1.58 10.20 -2.27
N ILE A 257 -0.89 9.12 -1.96
CA ILE A 257 -0.86 7.93 -2.80
C ILE A 257 -1.94 6.96 -2.30
N LEU A 258 -2.77 6.46 -3.22
CA LEU A 258 -3.72 5.39 -2.98
C LEU A 258 -3.23 4.14 -3.70
N THR A 259 -2.82 3.12 -2.95
CA THR A 259 -2.43 1.82 -3.49
C THR A 259 -3.62 0.86 -3.43
N MET A 260 -3.94 0.23 -4.56
CA MET A 260 -5.06 -0.67 -4.70
C MET A 260 -4.56 -2.05 -5.15
N HIS A 261 -4.69 -3.04 -4.28
CA HIS A 261 -4.23 -4.41 -4.52
C HIS A 261 -5.08 -5.08 -5.60
N ARG A 262 -4.44 -5.83 -6.53
CA ARG A 262 -5.15 -6.51 -7.58
C ARG A 262 -4.36 -7.67 -8.18
N PHE A 263 -4.97 -8.85 -8.25
CA PHE A 263 -4.42 -10.02 -8.95
C PHE A 263 -5.48 -10.80 -9.73
N THR A 264 -6.74 -10.36 -9.71
CA THR A 264 -7.80 -10.90 -10.56
C THR A 264 -8.64 -9.78 -11.18
N LYS A 265 -9.35 -10.12 -12.27
CA LYS A 265 -10.21 -9.15 -12.97
C LYS A 265 -11.32 -8.61 -12.06
N LYS A 266 -11.97 -9.51 -11.28
CA LYS A 266 -13.14 -9.15 -10.47
C LYS A 266 -12.80 -8.36 -9.21
N MET A 267 -11.56 -8.28 -8.80
CA MET A 267 -11.16 -7.45 -7.65
C MET A 267 -11.46 -5.97 -7.87
N VAL A 268 -11.38 -5.50 -9.12
CA VAL A 268 -11.74 -4.13 -9.48
C VAL A 268 -12.68 -4.17 -10.68
N THR A 269 -13.90 -3.63 -10.52
CA THR A 269 -14.90 -3.54 -11.58
C THR A 269 -15.05 -2.09 -12.04
N ASN A 270 -15.47 -1.92 -13.31
CA ASN A 270 -15.69 -0.60 -13.90
C ASN A 270 -14.51 0.38 -13.82
N TYR A 271 -13.26 -0.13 -13.90
CA TYR A 271 -12.02 0.65 -13.70
C TYR A 271 -11.97 1.94 -14.54
N LYS A 272 -12.60 1.98 -15.72
CA LYS A 272 -12.67 3.16 -16.58
C LYS A 272 -13.45 4.33 -15.97
N ASN A 273 -14.28 4.04 -14.96
CA ASN A 273 -15.09 5.03 -14.25
C ASN A 273 -14.39 5.56 -12.98
N ILE A 274 -13.13 5.15 -12.72
CA ILE A 274 -12.33 5.70 -11.64
C ILE A 274 -11.98 7.14 -11.95
N LYS A 275 -12.35 8.05 -11.03
CA LYS A 275 -12.09 9.48 -11.13
C LYS A 275 -10.73 9.81 -10.50
N LEU A 276 -9.88 10.47 -11.26
CA LEU A 276 -8.57 10.93 -10.80
C LEU A 276 -8.66 12.39 -10.31
N HIS A 277 -7.89 12.71 -9.28
CA HIS A 277 -7.83 14.03 -8.67
C HIS A 277 -6.38 14.50 -8.57
N PRO A 278 -6.09 15.81 -8.70
CA PRO A 278 -4.75 16.34 -8.48
C PRO A 278 -4.18 16.02 -7.09
N GLU A 279 -5.05 15.86 -6.11
CA GLU A 279 -4.75 15.57 -4.73
C GLU A 279 -4.40 14.10 -4.46
N VAL A 280 -4.66 13.18 -5.42
CA VAL A 280 -4.54 11.72 -5.19
C VAL A 280 -3.86 11.03 -6.36
N GLN A 281 -2.78 10.32 -6.08
CA GLN A 281 -2.02 9.51 -7.02
C GLN A 281 -2.42 8.04 -6.89
N VAL A 282 -3.15 7.50 -7.86
CA VAL A 282 -3.72 6.14 -7.80
C VAL A 282 -2.75 5.12 -8.38
N VAL A 283 -2.39 4.12 -7.60
CA VAL A 283 -1.54 2.99 -8.00
C VAL A 283 -2.37 1.72 -8.10
N MET A 284 -2.52 1.16 -9.29
CA MET A 284 -3.02 -0.20 -9.47
C MET A 284 -1.87 -1.18 -9.22
N HIS A 285 -1.94 -1.92 -8.13
CA HIS A 285 -0.84 -2.70 -7.60
C HIS A 285 -1.04 -4.20 -7.85
N MET A 286 -0.19 -4.80 -8.68
CA MET A 286 -0.21 -6.25 -8.92
C MET A 286 0.23 -7.00 -7.66
N ASP A 287 -0.68 -7.74 -7.05
CA ASP A 287 -0.51 -8.42 -5.76
C ASP A 287 -0.58 -9.96 -5.85
N GLY A 288 -0.39 -10.54 -7.02
CA GLY A 288 -0.32 -11.99 -7.19
C GLY A 288 1.05 -12.56 -6.80
N TRP A 289 1.08 -13.68 -6.07
CA TRP A 289 2.30 -14.45 -5.84
C TRP A 289 2.45 -15.60 -6.81
N GLY A 290 3.65 -16.09 -7.01
CA GLY A 290 3.96 -17.23 -7.85
C GLY A 290 5.24 -17.07 -8.64
N GLU A 291 5.45 -18.00 -9.56
CA GLU A 291 6.57 -18.01 -10.51
C GLU A 291 6.53 -16.80 -11.47
N PRO A 292 7.67 -16.40 -12.05
CA PRO A 292 7.77 -15.23 -12.92
C PRO A 292 6.71 -15.13 -14.01
N ASP A 293 6.45 -16.20 -14.75
CA ASP A 293 5.52 -16.20 -15.89
C ASP A 293 4.08 -15.93 -15.45
N LEU A 294 3.66 -16.52 -14.33
CA LEU A 294 2.34 -16.26 -13.73
C LEU A 294 2.20 -14.80 -13.33
N LYS A 295 3.22 -14.21 -12.70
CA LYS A 295 3.23 -12.82 -12.25
C LYS A 295 3.23 -11.85 -13.44
N PHE A 296 4.03 -12.11 -14.48
CA PHE A 296 3.99 -11.32 -15.71
C PHE A 296 2.64 -11.42 -16.42
N GLY A 297 2.04 -12.61 -16.47
CA GLY A 297 0.70 -12.82 -16.99
C GLY A 297 -0.34 -12.00 -16.22
N THR A 298 -0.33 -12.09 -14.89
CA THR A 298 -1.21 -11.33 -14.00
C THR A 298 -1.07 -9.81 -14.20
N TYR A 299 0.17 -9.32 -14.26
CA TYR A 299 0.45 -7.90 -14.52
C TYR A 299 -0.11 -7.46 -15.88
N ARG A 300 0.15 -8.23 -16.93
CA ARG A 300 -0.34 -7.93 -18.29
C ARG A 300 -1.86 -7.90 -18.36
N TYR A 301 -2.52 -8.92 -17.82
CA TYR A 301 -3.98 -9.06 -17.95
C TYR A 301 -4.76 -8.04 -17.11
N PHE A 302 -4.33 -7.75 -15.89
CA PHE A 302 -5.16 -7.00 -14.94
C PHE A 302 -4.62 -5.60 -14.62
N ILE A 303 -3.36 -5.31 -14.96
CA ILE A 303 -2.74 -4.01 -14.70
C ILE A 303 -2.49 -3.28 -16.02
N GLN A 304 -1.67 -3.83 -16.90
CA GLN A 304 -1.32 -3.21 -18.18
C GLN A 304 -2.54 -2.97 -19.07
N ASN A 305 -3.43 -3.97 -19.19
CA ASN A 305 -4.59 -3.91 -20.06
C ASN A 305 -5.75 -3.08 -19.51
N GLU A 306 -5.74 -2.78 -18.22
CA GLU A 306 -6.77 -1.98 -17.54
C GLU A 306 -6.13 -0.74 -16.87
N PRO A 307 -5.69 0.24 -17.69
CA PRO A 307 -4.93 1.40 -17.23
C PRO A 307 -5.79 2.33 -16.35
N VAL A 308 -5.18 2.86 -15.27
CA VAL A 308 -5.81 3.87 -14.40
C VAL A 308 -4.92 5.10 -14.29
N GLN A 309 -3.76 5.02 -13.62
CA GLN A 309 -2.81 6.13 -13.51
C GLN A 309 -1.36 5.62 -13.35
N PHE A 310 -1.02 5.00 -12.24
CA PHE A 310 0.28 4.40 -11.97
C PHE A 310 0.14 2.90 -11.73
N THR A 311 1.27 2.20 -11.80
CA THR A 311 1.30 0.75 -11.55
C THR A 311 2.27 0.38 -10.45
N GLY A 312 1.95 -0.71 -9.75
CA GLY A 312 2.82 -1.30 -8.75
C GLY A 312 2.98 -2.80 -8.94
N PHE A 313 3.99 -3.36 -8.26
CA PHE A 313 4.31 -4.78 -8.33
C PHE A 313 4.75 -5.31 -6.97
N LYS A 314 4.16 -6.42 -6.52
CA LYS A 314 4.49 -7.07 -5.24
C LYS A 314 5.43 -8.25 -5.45
N LEU A 315 6.38 -8.39 -4.56
CA LEU A 315 7.35 -9.47 -4.50
C LEU A 315 7.23 -10.19 -3.15
N PHE A 316 7.18 -11.51 -3.17
CA PHE A 316 6.99 -12.33 -1.98
C PHE A 316 8.23 -13.17 -1.72
N TYR A 317 9.00 -12.86 -0.67
CA TYR A 317 10.22 -13.57 -0.33
C TYR A 317 10.05 -15.09 -0.17
N LYS A 318 8.90 -15.53 0.33
CA LYS A 318 8.64 -16.94 0.62
C LYS A 318 7.75 -17.62 -0.41
N ASN A 319 6.84 -16.87 -1.04
CA ASN A 319 5.83 -17.49 -1.91
C ASN A 319 6.27 -17.56 -3.37
N ASP A 320 6.99 -16.54 -3.87
CA ASP A 320 7.43 -16.52 -5.26
C ASP A 320 8.48 -17.59 -5.57
N ILE A 321 9.17 -18.10 -4.54
CA ILE A 321 10.21 -19.13 -4.70
C ILE A 321 9.69 -20.58 -4.56
N LYS A 322 8.38 -20.78 -4.33
CA LYS A 322 7.82 -22.13 -4.09
C LYS A 322 7.81 -23.01 -5.33
N LYS A 323 7.76 -22.42 -6.51
CA LYS A 323 7.79 -23.12 -7.79
C LYS A 323 9.03 -22.74 -8.60
N ALA A 324 9.40 -23.60 -9.55
CA ALA A 324 10.49 -23.29 -10.47
C ALA A 324 10.25 -21.93 -11.16
N PRO A 325 11.28 -21.13 -11.33
CA PRO A 325 12.70 -21.33 -11.12
C PRO A 325 13.20 -21.09 -9.69
N HIS A 326 12.33 -21.10 -8.66
CA HIS A 326 12.65 -20.95 -7.24
C HIS A 326 13.40 -19.65 -6.89
N ARG A 327 13.05 -18.56 -7.57
CA ARG A 327 13.62 -17.23 -7.35
C ARG A 327 12.55 -16.14 -7.48
N MET A 328 12.80 -15.01 -6.86
CA MET A 328 12.02 -13.79 -7.13
C MET A 328 12.45 -13.14 -8.43
N LEU A 329 11.59 -12.27 -8.97
CA LEU A 329 11.94 -11.34 -10.04
C LEU A 329 12.90 -10.26 -9.55
N THR A 330 13.83 -9.87 -10.42
CA THR A 330 14.80 -8.81 -10.13
C THR A 330 14.28 -7.42 -10.52
N PRO A 331 14.86 -6.33 -10.00
CA PRO A 331 14.53 -4.99 -10.46
C PRO A 331 14.67 -4.81 -11.97
N GLU A 332 15.73 -5.38 -12.59
CA GLU A 332 15.98 -5.26 -14.03
C GLU A 332 14.90 -5.97 -14.87
N GLU A 333 14.36 -7.09 -14.38
CA GLU A 333 13.24 -7.78 -15.03
C GLU A 333 11.95 -6.95 -14.95
N LEU A 334 11.67 -6.35 -13.80
CA LEU A 334 10.49 -5.49 -13.61
C LEU A 334 10.59 -4.19 -14.41
N LEU A 335 11.80 -3.66 -14.62
CA LEU A 335 12.02 -2.46 -15.45
C LEU A 335 11.80 -2.72 -16.95
N LYS A 336 11.68 -3.98 -17.39
CA LYS A 336 11.29 -4.34 -18.77
C LYS A 336 9.79 -4.34 -18.99
N LEU A 337 8.99 -4.29 -17.92
CA LEU A 337 7.53 -4.27 -18.04
C LEU A 337 7.01 -2.98 -18.68
N THR A 338 5.88 -3.09 -19.35
CA THR A 338 5.14 -1.99 -19.97
C THR A 338 3.75 -1.90 -19.33
N PRO A 339 3.42 -0.82 -18.59
CA PRO A 339 4.34 0.21 -18.12
C PRO A 339 5.31 -0.31 -17.03
N LYS A 340 6.37 0.45 -16.76
CA LYS A 340 7.26 0.16 -15.62
C LYS A 340 6.53 0.41 -14.31
N PRO A 341 6.55 -0.53 -13.34
CA PRO A 341 5.98 -0.26 -12.03
C PRO A 341 6.81 0.79 -11.28
N ILE A 342 6.10 1.74 -10.67
CA ILE A 342 6.71 2.84 -9.89
C ILE A 342 6.52 2.64 -8.37
N TYR A 343 5.69 1.69 -7.96
CA TYR A 343 5.49 1.26 -6.59
C TYR A 343 5.85 -0.23 -6.48
N ILE A 344 6.81 -0.55 -5.63
CA ILE A 344 7.27 -1.93 -5.41
C ILE A 344 7.05 -2.29 -3.94
N GLN A 345 6.43 -3.45 -3.71
CA GLN A 345 6.14 -3.91 -2.36
C GLN A 345 6.76 -5.29 -2.12
N TYR A 346 7.47 -5.45 -1.02
CA TYR A 346 8.06 -6.71 -0.57
C TYR A 346 7.29 -7.25 0.65
N GLN A 347 6.93 -8.54 0.57
CA GLN A 347 6.23 -9.25 1.65
C GLN A 347 6.94 -10.55 2.04
#